data_26e3c3e1872cdf85382ec21da36abfaa
#
_entry.id   26e3c3e1872cdf85382ec21da36abfaa
#
_cell.length_a   1.000
_cell.length_b   1.000
_cell.length_c   1.000
_cell.angle_alpha   90.00
_cell.angle_beta   90.00
_cell.angle_gamma   90.00
#
_symmetry.space_group_name_H-M   'P 1'
#
loop_
_entity.id
_entity.type
_entity.pdbx_description
1 polymer ?
#
loop_
_entity_poly.entity_id
_entity_poly.type
_entity_poly.pdbx_seq_one_letter_code
_entity_poly.pdbx_strand_id
1 'polypeptide(L)'
;RDITLRGGDSLFLFVRAEIDPQDVNTPVLVEDTIVFHVNQQAQTIYLQAYGQDVHLIQSQEKFVQYDRWLVKNDKPYLIYDTVVVAGDLIIRPGATLYMHTVATIYAYGNVNAQGTSEQPIVIRGDRTDMLFDSVPYRVASGQWNGLYLVHLNGWRTPNYTLDYVDILSGTIGLYVQSENAVQRPRLSLKNARIHNHSIYGLILQNVDAEVVNTEISNCASYCVYLSGGTHNFVHNTIASYFGYPYTTINIHNNILREDVAAVYINNLSKNMAPTISSFYNCIITGARKNNVVLATPLPDYYEGEFRGNYLRADSLLETFAKHNVYASDSDTMVFRNIYYLYEEYKYYDFQLDSLSPARAIGDSVAALKYPYDRLGIRRKSQPDAGCYEYEI
;
A
#
# COMPACT_ATOMS: atom_id res chain seq x y z
N ARG A 1 33.59 -34.54 -12.40
CA ARG A 1 32.91 -35.78 -12.77
C ARG A 1 32.63 -35.71 -14.26
N ASP A 2 33.10 -36.66 -15.04
CA ASP A 2 32.86 -36.71 -16.48
C ASP A 2 31.47 -37.30 -16.74
N ILE A 3 30.71 -36.66 -17.59
CA ILE A 3 29.36 -37.09 -17.99
C ILE A 3 29.34 -37.16 -19.51
N THR A 4 28.95 -38.30 -20.06
CA THR A 4 28.78 -38.46 -21.51
C THR A 4 27.40 -37.95 -21.92
N LEU A 5 27.36 -36.91 -22.75
CA LEU A 5 26.14 -36.37 -23.35
C LEU A 5 26.08 -36.81 -24.82
N ARG A 6 24.98 -37.41 -25.27
CA ARG A 6 24.79 -37.78 -26.67
C ARG A 6 24.37 -36.57 -27.50
N GLY A 7 24.66 -36.55 -28.79
CA GLY A 7 24.23 -35.48 -29.68
C GLY A 7 22.70 -35.33 -29.65
N GLY A 8 22.21 -34.09 -29.43
CA GLY A 8 20.79 -33.77 -29.28
C GLY A 8 20.18 -33.99 -27.89
N ASP A 9 20.99 -34.42 -26.89
CA ASP A 9 20.55 -34.62 -25.53
C ASP A 9 20.85 -33.39 -24.65
N SER A 10 20.21 -33.33 -23.48
CA SER A 10 20.36 -32.23 -22.49
C SER A 10 20.54 -32.77 -21.07
N LEU A 11 21.23 -31.99 -20.23
CA LEU A 11 21.46 -32.30 -18.83
C LEU A 11 20.98 -31.14 -17.96
N PHE A 12 20.23 -31.42 -16.91
CA PHE A 12 19.84 -30.46 -15.90
C PHE A 12 20.76 -30.53 -14.69
N LEU A 13 21.26 -29.39 -14.24
CA LEU A 13 22.00 -29.27 -13.01
C LEU A 13 21.20 -28.45 -12.01
N PHE A 14 20.98 -29.02 -10.83
CA PHE A 14 20.37 -28.33 -9.70
C PHE A 14 21.49 -27.78 -8.81
N VAL A 15 21.46 -26.50 -8.57
CA VAL A 15 22.40 -25.82 -7.69
C VAL A 15 21.64 -25.37 -6.43
N ARG A 16 22.19 -25.68 -5.27
CA ARG A 16 21.71 -25.19 -3.97
C ARG A 16 22.81 -24.33 -3.35
N ALA A 17 22.49 -23.09 -3.03
CA ALA A 17 23.35 -22.21 -2.25
C ALA A 17 22.87 -22.20 -0.80
N GLU A 18 23.77 -22.33 0.14
CA GLU A 18 23.54 -22.10 1.57
C GLU A 18 24.47 -20.99 2.00
N ILE A 19 23.94 -19.97 2.65
CA ILE A 19 24.69 -18.79 3.13
C ILE A 19 24.59 -18.80 4.64
N ASP A 20 25.73 -18.88 5.31
CA ASP A 20 25.80 -18.84 6.77
C ASP A 20 25.34 -17.46 7.29
N PRO A 21 24.61 -17.40 8.41
CA PRO A 21 24.26 -16.16 9.07
C PRO A 21 25.49 -15.32 9.37
N GLN A 22 25.43 -14.04 9.04
CA GLN A 22 26.53 -13.09 9.23
C GLN A 22 26.26 -12.09 10.37
N ASP A 23 25.08 -12.17 11.01
CA ASP A 23 24.59 -11.21 12.03
C ASP A 23 24.60 -9.74 11.57
N VAL A 24 24.38 -9.52 10.26
CA VAL A 24 24.30 -8.19 9.65
C VAL A 24 22.94 -7.99 8.99
N ASN A 25 22.44 -6.76 9.04
CA ASN A 25 21.14 -6.39 8.47
C ASN A 25 21.22 -5.98 6.99
N THR A 26 22.35 -6.16 6.34
CA THR A 26 22.54 -5.83 4.92
C THR A 26 22.64 -7.10 4.09
N PRO A 27 22.02 -7.13 2.89
CA PRO A 27 22.22 -8.25 1.98
C PRO A 27 23.67 -8.42 1.63
N VAL A 28 24.16 -9.66 1.70
CA VAL A 28 25.52 -10.05 1.31
C VAL A 28 25.44 -10.73 -0.05
N LEU A 29 26.20 -10.26 -1.02
CA LEU A 29 26.36 -10.92 -2.31
C LEU A 29 27.39 -12.05 -2.16
N VAL A 30 26.99 -13.26 -2.50
CA VAL A 30 27.85 -14.43 -2.61
C VAL A 30 27.96 -14.81 -4.07
N GLU A 31 29.18 -14.96 -4.56
CA GLU A 31 29.46 -15.31 -5.94
C GLU A 31 30.26 -16.61 -6.00
N ASP A 32 29.94 -17.44 -6.98
CA ASP A 32 30.69 -18.66 -7.28
C ASP A 32 30.60 -18.94 -8.79
N THR A 33 31.37 -19.92 -9.27
CA THR A 33 31.43 -20.25 -10.69
C THR A 33 31.32 -21.74 -10.93
N ILE A 34 30.56 -22.11 -11.96
CA ILE A 34 30.56 -23.46 -12.50
C ILE A 34 31.32 -23.45 -13.84
N VAL A 35 32.36 -24.27 -13.95
CA VAL A 35 33.14 -24.39 -15.19
C VAL A 35 32.82 -25.72 -15.83
N PHE A 36 32.34 -25.69 -17.06
CA PHE A 36 32.09 -26.86 -17.90
C PHE A 36 33.23 -27.03 -18.90
N HIS A 37 33.79 -28.19 -18.97
CA HIS A 37 34.78 -28.56 -20.01
C HIS A 37 34.10 -29.44 -21.06
N VAL A 38 33.94 -28.95 -22.28
CA VAL A 38 33.37 -29.68 -23.40
C VAL A 38 34.36 -29.66 -24.56
N ASN A 39 34.82 -30.80 -25.02
CA ASN A 39 35.76 -30.92 -26.12
C ASN A 39 36.98 -29.97 -25.99
N GLN A 40 37.62 -29.93 -24.82
CA GLN A 40 38.77 -29.10 -24.48
C GLN A 40 38.49 -27.57 -24.42
N GLN A 41 37.23 -27.17 -24.54
CA GLN A 41 36.83 -25.78 -24.33
C GLN A 41 36.17 -25.64 -22.93
N ALA A 42 36.54 -24.60 -22.22
CA ALA A 42 35.92 -24.25 -20.94
C ALA A 42 34.81 -23.22 -21.13
N GLN A 43 33.64 -23.48 -20.57
CA GLN A 43 32.55 -22.53 -20.45
C GLN A 43 32.28 -22.26 -18.97
N THR A 44 32.23 -21.00 -18.60
CA THR A 44 31.99 -20.57 -17.22
C THR A 44 30.61 -19.97 -17.07
N ILE A 45 29.86 -20.46 -16.08
CA ILE A 45 28.61 -19.85 -15.61
C ILE A 45 28.89 -19.22 -14.26
N TYR A 46 28.61 -17.93 -14.15
CA TYR A 46 28.70 -17.21 -12.88
C TYR A 46 27.40 -17.41 -12.10
N LEU A 47 27.53 -17.80 -10.84
CA LEU A 47 26.44 -17.93 -9.89
C LEU A 47 26.49 -16.75 -8.94
N GLN A 48 25.35 -16.10 -8.73
CA GLN A 48 25.21 -15.03 -7.77
C GLN A 48 24.01 -15.31 -6.87
N ALA A 49 24.17 -15.17 -5.57
CA ALA A 49 23.11 -15.27 -4.60
C ALA A 49 23.21 -14.14 -3.57
N TYR A 50 22.07 -13.56 -3.22
CA TYR A 50 22.00 -12.60 -2.12
C TYR A 50 21.45 -13.30 -0.89
N GLY A 51 22.21 -13.25 0.22
CA GLY A 51 21.76 -13.68 1.52
C GLY A 51 21.50 -12.49 2.43
N GLN A 52 20.48 -12.58 3.26
CA GLN A 52 20.20 -11.61 4.30
C GLN A 52 19.68 -12.33 5.54
N ASP A 53 20.17 -11.94 6.70
CA ASP A 53 19.67 -12.46 7.96
C ASP A 53 18.25 -11.93 8.21
N VAL A 54 17.35 -12.84 8.61
CA VAL A 54 15.94 -12.52 8.84
C VAL A 54 15.42 -13.17 10.12
N HIS A 55 14.36 -12.61 10.68
CA HIS A 55 13.49 -13.32 11.61
C HIS A 55 12.47 -14.14 10.80
N LEU A 56 12.70 -15.43 10.67
CA LEU A 56 11.80 -16.31 9.92
C LEU A 56 10.55 -16.62 10.74
N ILE A 57 9.36 -16.32 10.19
CA ILE A 57 8.04 -16.67 10.74
C ILE A 57 7.39 -17.68 9.81
N GLN A 58 7.43 -18.93 10.21
CA GLN A 58 6.87 -20.07 9.48
C GLN A 58 6.38 -21.14 10.45
N SER A 59 5.30 -21.85 10.11
CA SER A 59 4.73 -22.93 10.89
C SER A 59 4.26 -24.08 10.00
N GLN A 60 4.33 -25.30 10.50
CA GLN A 60 3.71 -26.47 9.84
C GLN A 60 2.18 -26.34 9.78
N GLU A 61 1.57 -25.68 10.76
CA GLU A 61 0.13 -25.44 10.83
C GLU A 61 -0.36 -24.28 9.95
N LYS A 62 0.56 -23.63 9.21
CA LYS A 62 0.27 -22.49 8.34
C LYS A 62 -0.24 -21.22 9.04
N PHE A 63 -0.13 -21.16 10.36
CA PHE A 63 -0.33 -19.96 11.13
C PHE A 63 0.58 -19.91 12.35
N VAL A 64 0.87 -18.70 12.81
CA VAL A 64 1.62 -18.42 14.04
C VAL A 64 0.80 -17.46 14.88
N GLN A 65 0.60 -17.79 16.16
CA GLN A 65 -0.18 -16.95 17.08
C GLN A 65 0.71 -16.31 18.13
N TYR A 66 0.45 -15.04 18.41
CA TYR A 66 1.06 -14.27 19.49
C TYR A 66 -0.03 -13.66 20.37
N ASP A 67 0.13 -13.75 21.69
CA ASP A 67 -0.69 -12.95 22.62
C ASP A 67 -0.33 -11.45 22.51
N ARG A 68 0.94 -11.16 22.28
CA ARG A 68 1.49 -9.84 22.00
C ARG A 68 2.70 -9.99 21.09
N TRP A 69 2.81 -9.13 20.07
CA TRP A 69 3.95 -9.19 19.17
C TRP A 69 4.68 -7.85 19.09
N LEU A 70 5.97 -7.88 19.45
CA LEU A 70 6.90 -6.78 19.28
C LEU A 70 7.80 -7.06 18.08
N VAL A 71 7.53 -6.37 16.98
CA VAL A 71 8.37 -6.39 15.77
C VAL A 71 9.53 -5.41 15.98
N LYS A 72 10.75 -5.94 16.01
CA LYS A 72 11.98 -5.16 16.16
C LYS A 72 12.46 -4.67 14.79
N ASN A 73 13.50 -3.83 14.79
CA ASN A 73 14.15 -3.29 13.59
C ASN A 73 15.62 -3.73 13.46
N ASP A 74 16.03 -4.74 14.23
CA ASP A 74 17.37 -5.30 14.19
C ASP A 74 17.65 -6.07 12.90
N LYS A 75 16.69 -6.86 12.44
CA LYS A 75 16.72 -7.61 11.18
C LYS A 75 15.32 -7.62 10.56
N PRO A 76 15.17 -7.77 9.24
CA PRO A 76 13.87 -7.93 8.62
C PRO A 76 13.16 -9.20 9.09
N TYR A 77 11.85 -9.18 9.03
CA TYR A 77 11.01 -10.37 9.21
C TYR A 77 10.68 -10.96 7.84
N LEU A 78 10.79 -12.27 7.70
CA LEU A 78 10.33 -13.01 6.55
C LEU A 78 9.15 -13.91 6.99
N ILE A 79 7.95 -13.57 6.51
CA ILE A 79 6.70 -14.15 6.98
C ILE A 79 6.11 -15.00 5.86
N TYR A 80 6.06 -16.32 6.08
CA TYR A 80 5.55 -17.29 5.11
C TYR A 80 4.06 -17.58 5.30
N ASP A 81 3.56 -17.49 6.52
CA ASP A 81 2.24 -17.98 6.87
C ASP A 81 1.37 -16.86 7.48
N THR A 82 0.18 -17.20 7.92
CA THR A 82 -0.69 -16.28 8.62
C THR A 82 -0.17 -16.01 10.04
N VAL A 83 -0.03 -14.74 10.38
CA VAL A 83 0.27 -14.28 11.74
C VAL A 83 -0.99 -13.77 12.39
N VAL A 84 -1.32 -14.27 13.58
CA VAL A 84 -2.46 -13.86 14.41
C VAL A 84 -1.94 -13.23 15.68
N VAL A 85 -2.29 -11.97 15.93
CA VAL A 85 -1.93 -11.25 17.16
C VAL A 85 -3.21 -10.98 17.95
N ALA A 86 -3.41 -11.72 19.05
CA ALA A 86 -4.62 -11.61 19.87
C ALA A 86 -4.65 -10.30 20.69
N GLY A 87 -3.51 -9.86 21.19
CA GLY A 87 -3.36 -8.61 21.92
C GLY A 87 -2.62 -7.53 21.13
N ASP A 88 -1.68 -6.83 21.76
CA ASP A 88 -1.03 -5.66 21.15
C ASP A 88 0.01 -6.06 20.08
N LEU A 89 -0.10 -5.46 18.89
CA LEU A 89 0.92 -5.45 17.87
C LEU A 89 1.72 -4.14 17.94
N ILE A 90 3.02 -4.25 18.17
CA ILE A 90 3.93 -3.10 18.25
C ILE A 90 5.01 -3.27 17.19
N ILE A 91 5.12 -2.32 16.28
CA ILE A 91 6.14 -2.33 15.23
C ILE A 91 7.07 -1.13 15.43
N ARG A 92 8.37 -1.40 15.55
CA ARG A 92 9.39 -0.36 15.77
C ARG A 92 9.70 0.42 14.50
N PRO A 93 10.10 1.71 14.60
CA PRO A 93 10.57 2.49 13.46
C PRO A 93 11.67 1.77 12.70
N GLY A 94 11.61 1.81 11.36
CA GLY A 94 12.58 1.15 10.47
C GLY A 94 12.42 -0.37 10.32
N ALA A 95 11.43 -0.97 10.98
CA ALA A 95 11.17 -2.40 10.81
C ALA A 95 10.71 -2.71 9.37
N THR A 96 11.21 -3.81 8.82
CA THR A 96 10.81 -4.31 7.50
C THR A 96 10.21 -5.70 7.65
N LEU A 97 9.01 -5.90 7.09
CA LEU A 97 8.31 -7.16 7.03
C LEU A 97 8.18 -7.58 5.55
N TYR A 98 8.88 -8.64 5.20
CA TYR A 98 8.77 -9.32 3.91
C TYR A 98 7.69 -10.40 4.00
N MET A 99 6.68 -10.26 3.16
CA MET A 99 5.49 -11.08 3.16
C MET A 99 5.54 -12.05 1.99
N HIS A 100 5.54 -13.36 2.28
CA HIS A 100 5.46 -14.39 1.24
C HIS A 100 4.06 -14.49 0.65
N THR A 101 3.89 -15.20 -0.47
CA THR A 101 2.70 -15.18 -1.34
C THR A 101 1.35 -15.31 -0.63
N VAL A 102 1.24 -16.06 0.45
CA VAL A 102 -0.04 -16.24 1.20
C VAL A 102 -0.01 -15.59 2.58
N ALA A 103 1.08 -14.91 2.91
CA ALA A 103 1.24 -14.29 4.22
C ALA A 103 0.14 -13.26 4.50
N THR A 104 -0.38 -13.31 5.71
CA THR A 104 -1.45 -12.43 6.19
C THR A 104 -1.17 -12.07 7.64
N ILE A 105 -1.45 -10.85 8.05
CA ILE A 105 -1.39 -10.44 9.47
C ILE A 105 -2.78 -10.07 9.93
N TYR A 106 -3.26 -10.74 10.99
CA TYR A 106 -4.46 -10.39 11.73
C TYR A 106 -4.10 -9.83 13.11
N ALA A 107 -4.57 -8.63 13.44
CA ALA A 107 -4.42 -8.04 14.76
C ALA A 107 -5.79 -7.75 15.37
N TYR A 108 -6.04 -8.28 16.57
CA TYR A 108 -7.30 -8.14 17.30
C TYR A 108 -7.22 -7.14 18.45
N GLY A 109 -6.02 -6.82 18.94
CA GLY A 109 -5.77 -5.82 19.97
C GLY A 109 -5.31 -4.49 19.41
N ASN A 110 -4.68 -3.65 20.25
CA ASN A 110 -4.14 -2.38 19.80
C ASN A 110 -2.99 -2.58 18.80
N VAL A 111 -2.87 -1.64 17.86
CA VAL A 111 -1.73 -1.59 16.93
C VAL A 111 -1.00 -0.27 17.11
N ASN A 112 0.30 -0.36 17.32
CA ASN A 112 1.21 0.78 17.42
C ASN A 112 2.39 0.56 16.45
N ALA A 113 2.29 1.18 15.27
CA ALA A 113 3.29 1.12 14.21
C ALA A 113 3.69 2.56 13.84
N GLN A 114 4.65 3.11 14.57
CA GLN A 114 5.08 4.50 14.40
C GLN A 114 6.51 4.54 13.88
N GLY A 115 6.65 4.69 12.56
CA GLY A 115 7.90 4.99 11.88
C GLY A 115 8.21 6.49 11.95
N THR A 116 9.24 6.90 11.22
CA THR A 116 9.61 8.30 10.96
C THR A 116 9.91 8.49 9.48
N SER A 117 10.08 9.72 9.02
CA SER A 117 10.48 10.01 7.64
C SER A 117 11.82 9.34 7.28
N GLU A 118 12.77 9.25 8.23
CA GLU A 118 14.09 8.65 8.04
C GLU A 118 14.06 7.12 8.25
N GLN A 119 13.11 6.63 9.06
CA GLN A 119 12.97 5.22 9.42
C GLN A 119 11.51 4.76 9.27
N PRO A 120 10.99 4.74 8.04
CA PRO A 120 9.64 4.23 7.80
C PRO A 120 9.55 2.74 8.10
N ILE A 121 8.37 2.30 8.49
CA ILE A 121 8.04 0.88 8.58
C ILE A 121 7.63 0.41 7.19
N VAL A 122 8.19 -0.71 6.72
CA VAL A 122 7.91 -1.23 5.38
C VAL A 122 7.29 -2.63 5.47
N ILE A 123 6.10 -2.80 4.88
CA ILE A 123 5.43 -4.10 4.74
C ILE A 123 5.21 -4.34 3.25
N ARG A 124 5.87 -5.36 2.69
CA ARG A 124 5.87 -5.62 1.24
C ARG A 124 6.07 -7.09 0.93
N GLY A 125 5.83 -7.48 -0.32
CA GLY A 125 6.22 -8.81 -0.80
C GLY A 125 7.72 -9.09 -0.64
N ASP A 126 8.07 -10.34 -0.45
CA ASP A 126 9.43 -10.83 -0.19
C ASP A 126 10.32 -10.90 -1.44
N ARG A 127 9.72 -10.89 -2.64
CA ARG A 127 10.46 -11.00 -3.89
C ARG A 127 11.29 -9.75 -4.19
N THR A 128 12.58 -9.93 -4.36
CA THR A 128 13.55 -8.86 -4.70
C THR A 128 14.19 -9.05 -6.08
N ASP A 129 13.89 -10.16 -6.72
CA ASP A 129 14.34 -10.51 -8.07
C ASP A 129 13.57 -9.76 -9.17
N MET A 130 13.93 -10.05 -10.41
CA MET A 130 13.25 -9.51 -11.58
C MET A 130 12.14 -10.46 -12.03
N LEU A 131 10.99 -9.88 -12.42
CA LEU A 131 9.87 -10.62 -13.00
C LEU A 131 10.16 -11.03 -14.45
N PHE A 132 10.77 -10.10 -15.21
CA PHE A 132 11.34 -10.29 -16.54
C PHE A 132 12.69 -9.58 -16.56
N ASP A 133 13.47 -9.75 -17.60
CA ASP A 133 14.88 -9.30 -17.71
C ASP A 133 15.23 -7.93 -17.10
N SER A 134 14.24 -7.06 -16.87
CA SER A 134 14.48 -5.71 -16.33
C SER A 134 13.28 -5.14 -15.55
N VAL A 135 12.23 -5.91 -15.30
CA VAL A 135 11.07 -5.49 -14.51
C VAL A 135 11.21 -6.04 -13.09
N PRO A 136 11.46 -5.20 -12.07
CA PRO A 136 11.58 -5.68 -10.70
C PRO A 136 10.25 -6.26 -10.21
N TYR A 137 10.31 -7.39 -9.49
CA TYR A 137 9.12 -8.03 -8.94
C TYR A 137 8.34 -7.10 -8.00
N ARG A 138 9.01 -6.14 -7.38
CA ARG A 138 8.39 -5.15 -6.48
C ARG A 138 7.27 -4.30 -7.10
N VAL A 139 7.20 -4.20 -8.45
CA VAL A 139 6.13 -3.47 -9.14
C VAL A 139 4.90 -4.35 -9.42
N ALA A 140 4.99 -5.66 -9.18
CA ALA A 140 3.84 -6.55 -9.29
C ALA A 140 2.94 -6.41 -8.05
N SER A 141 1.64 -6.32 -8.28
CA SER A 141 0.63 -6.32 -7.21
C SER A 141 0.24 -7.75 -6.80
N GLY A 142 -0.38 -7.90 -5.62
CA GLY A 142 -0.94 -9.19 -5.18
C GLY A 142 0.10 -10.20 -4.67
N GLN A 143 1.24 -9.73 -4.20
CA GLN A 143 2.33 -10.59 -3.73
C GLN A 143 2.04 -11.27 -2.38
N TRP A 144 1.12 -10.75 -1.59
CA TRP A 144 0.71 -11.24 -0.27
C TRP A 144 -0.73 -10.81 0.02
N ASN A 145 -1.37 -11.38 1.04
CA ASN A 145 -2.81 -11.19 1.23
C ASN A 145 -3.21 -9.82 1.76
N GLY A 146 -2.64 -9.38 2.91
CA GLY A 146 -3.01 -8.09 3.50
C GLY A 146 -2.76 -7.98 5.00
N LEU A 147 -2.92 -6.76 5.53
CA LEU A 147 -2.93 -6.44 6.96
C LEU A 147 -4.38 -6.19 7.42
N TYR A 148 -4.85 -7.00 8.37
CA TYR A 148 -6.21 -6.99 8.88
C TYR A 148 -6.22 -6.61 10.36
N LEU A 149 -6.90 -5.50 10.69
CA LEU A 149 -7.13 -5.02 12.06
C LEU A 149 -8.62 -5.24 12.38
N VAL A 150 -8.89 -6.16 13.28
CA VAL A 150 -10.24 -6.68 13.46
C VAL A 150 -10.69 -6.49 14.91
N HIS A 151 -11.82 -5.80 15.10
CA HIS A 151 -12.49 -5.71 16.39
C HIS A 151 -13.69 -6.65 16.42
N LEU A 152 -13.61 -7.63 17.31
CA LEU A 152 -14.68 -8.59 17.52
C LEU A 152 -15.68 -8.07 18.56
N ASN A 153 -16.95 -8.43 18.39
CA ASN A 153 -17.98 -8.05 19.34
C ASN A 153 -17.71 -8.67 20.73
N GLY A 154 -17.89 -7.88 21.78
CA GLY A 154 -17.60 -8.29 23.15
C GLY A 154 -16.12 -8.22 23.57
N TRP A 155 -15.21 -7.90 22.65
CA TRP A 155 -13.81 -7.64 22.97
C TRP A 155 -13.59 -6.16 23.34
N ARG A 156 -12.48 -5.88 24.00
CA ARG A 156 -12.07 -4.50 24.28
C ARG A 156 -11.86 -3.76 22.98
N THR A 157 -12.46 -2.57 22.84
CA THR A 157 -12.30 -1.72 21.66
C THR A 157 -10.85 -1.28 21.50
N PRO A 158 -10.17 -1.65 20.40
CA PRO A 158 -8.77 -1.31 20.20
C PRO A 158 -8.58 0.09 19.63
N ASN A 159 -7.35 0.60 19.76
CA ASN A 159 -6.86 1.77 19.06
C ASN A 159 -5.75 1.35 18.10
N TYR A 160 -5.80 1.90 16.88
CA TYR A 160 -4.81 1.65 15.84
C TYR A 160 -4.08 2.93 15.49
N THR A 161 -2.78 2.93 15.65
CA THR A 161 -1.90 4.07 15.30
C THR A 161 -0.84 3.59 14.32
N LEU A 162 -0.92 4.12 13.10
CA LEU A 162 0.05 3.87 12.04
C LEU A 162 0.58 5.22 11.55
N ASP A 163 1.88 5.43 11.64
CA ASP A 163 2.56 6.64 11.16
C ASP A 163 3.82 6.26 10.40
N TYR A 164 4.06 6.85 9.24
CA TYR A 164 5.15 6.51 8.34
C TYR A 164 5.25 4.98 8.09
N VAL A 165 4.14 4.38 7.67
CA VAL A 165 4.05 2.97 7.32
C VAL A 165 3.80 2.83 5.82
N ASP A 166 4.69 2.15 5.12
CA ASP A 166 4.55 1.80 3.71
C ASP A 166 4.01 0.37 3.58
N ILE A 167 2.81 0.21 3.03
CA ILE A 167 2.14 -1.08 2.79
C ILE A 167 2.03 -1.25 1.27
N LEU A 168 2.79 -2.20 0.73
CA LEU A 168 3.06 -2.25 -0.70
C LEU A 168 2.73 -3.60 -1.33
N SER A 169 2.15 -3.56 -2.52
CA SER A 169 2.07 -4.67 -3.48
C SER A 169 1.36 -5.93 -2.99
N GLY A 170 0.44 -5.81 -2.03
CA GLY A 170 -0.41 -6.92 -1.58
C GLY A 170 -1.70 -7.08 -2.40
N THR A 171 -2.55 -7.98 -1.95
CA THR A 171 -3.92 -8.14 -2.44
C THR A 171 -4.81 -7.05 -1.85
N ILE A 172 -4.81 -6.92 -0.53
CA ILE A 172 -5.41 -5.82 0.22
C ILE A 172 -4.31 -5.13 1.02
N GLY A 173 -4.26 -3.80 0.99
CA GLY A 173 -3.27 -3.08 1.77
C GLY A 173 -3.59 -3.13 3.26
N LEU A 174 -4.58 -2.36 3.68
CA LEU A 174 -5.02 -2.27 5.07
C LEU A 174 -6.53 -2.46 5.14
N TYR A 175 -6.97 -3.47 5.88
CA TYR A 175 -8.37 -3.71 6.18
C TYR A 175 -8.62 -3.52 7.67
N VAL A 176 -9.46 -2.55 8.03
CA VAL A 176 -9.88 -2.28 9.40
C VAL A 176 -11.37 -2.47 9.50
N GLN A 177 -11.79 -3.37 10.38
CA GLN A 177 -13.21 -3.65 10.57
C GLN A 177 -13.60 -3.81 12.03
N SER A 178 -14.87 -3.50 12.33
CA SER A 178 -15.52 -3.82 13.59
C SER A 178 -16.83 -4.54 13.35
N GLU A 179 -17.06 -5.62 14.07
CA GLU A 179 -18.38 -6.25 14.17
C GLU A 179 -19.37 -5.39 14.99
N ASN A 180 -18.87 -4.43 15.76
CA ASN A 180 -19.69 -3.59 16.62
C ASN A 180 -19.87 -2.20 16.01
N ALA A 181 -21.11 -1.87 15.65
CA ALA A 181 -21.45 -0.58 15.05
C ALA A 181 -21.48 0.59 16.08
N VAL A 182 -21.53 0.29 17.37
CA VAL A 182 -21.63 1.30 18.45
C VAL A 182 -20.25 1.56 19.08
N GLN A 183 -19.54 0.50 19.45
CA GLN A 183 -18.19 0.57 20.03
C GLN A 183 -17.16 0.40 18.92
N ARG A 184 -16.91 1.45 18.16
CA ARG A 184 -16.01 1.41 17.02
C ARG A 184 -14.56 1.68 17.40
N PRO A 185 -13.60 0.93 16.82
CA PRO A 185 -12.19 1.20 17.00
C PRO A 185 -11.82 2.56 16.37
N ARG A 186 -10.74 3.15 16.88
CA ARG A 186 -10.17 4.38 16.32
C ARG A 186 -8.91 4.07 15.54
N LEU A 187 -8.86 4.55 14.30
CA LEU A 187 -7.67 4.52 13.46
C LEU A 187 -7.07 5.91 13.32
N SER A 188 -5.80 6.05 13.64
CA SER A 188 -4.96 7.17 13.24
C SER A 188 -3.95 6.67 12.21
N LEU A 189 -4.13 7.05 10.94
CA LEU A 189 -3.25 6.70 9.83
C LEU A 189 -2.63 7.97 9.28
N LYS A 190 -1.31 8.14 9.46
CA LYS A 190 -0.63 9.38 9.08
C LYS A 190 0.63 9.09 8.29
N ASN A 191 0.95 9.99 7.37
CA ASN A 191 2.20 9.95 6.59
C ASN A 191 2.48 8.57 5.96
N ALA A 192 1.44 7.78 5.71
CA ALA A 192 1.55 6.42 5.22
C ALA A 192 1.53 6.37 3.68
N ARG A 193 1.93 5.22 3.14
CA ARG A 193 1.80 4.90 1.73
C ARG A 193 1.19 3.52 1.57
N ILE A 194 0.02 3.43 0.94
CA ILE A 194 -0.67 2.18 0.60
C ILE A 194 -0.72 2.12 -0.93
N HIS A 195 0.14 1.31 -1.51
CA HIS A 195 0.38 1.39 -2.95
C HIS A 195 0.39 0.03 -3.63
N ASN A 196 -0.22 -0.01 -4.84
CA ASN A 196 -0.10 -1.10 -5.80
C ASN A 196 -0.72 -2.43 -5.31
N HIS A 197 -2.00 -2.39 -4.92
CA HIS A 197 -2.72 -3.59 -4.45
C HIS A 197 -3.61 -4.17 -5.53
N SER A 198 -3.66 -5.52 -5.62
CA SER A 198 -4.41 -6.22 -6.67
C SER A 198 -5.93 -6.20 -6.48
N ILE A 199 -6.42 -5.73 -5.32
CA ILE A 199 -7.85 -5.51 -5.08
C ILE A 199 -8.06 -4.14 -4.43
N TYR A 200 -7.82 -3.98 -3.12
CA TYR A 200 -8.13 -2.77 -2.37
C TYR A 200 -6.90 -2.18 -1.68
N GLY A 201 -6.85 -0.84 -1.59
CA GLY A 201 -5.84 -0.16 -0.77
C GLY A 201 -6.23 -0.14 0.71
N LEU A 202 -7.20 0.68 1.06
CA LEU A 202 -7.71 0.88 2.42
C LEU A 202 -9.20 0.53 2.48
N ILE A 203 -9.57 -0.36 3.39
CA ILE A 203 -10.97 -0.68 3.70
C ILE A 203 -11.25 -0.29 5.16
N LEU A 204 -12.30 0.52 5.38
CA LEU A 204 -12.79 0.90 6.70
C LEU A 204 -14.26 0.49 6.84
N GLN A 205 -14.55 -0.41 7.80
CA GLN A 205 -15.91 -0.88 8.07
C GLN A 205 -16.24 -0.77 9.57
N ASN A 206 -17.21 0.08 9.92
CA ASN A 206 -17.55 0.42 11.30
C ASN A 206 -16.34 0.92 12.10
N VAL A 207 -15.60 1.89 11.58
CA VAL A 207 -14.37 2.44 12.17
C VAL A 207 -14.44 3.95 12.22
N ASP A 208 -13.93 4.55 13.30
CA ASP A 208 -13.71 5.99 13.35
C ASP A 208 -12.25 6.26 12.98
N ALA A 209 -12.00 6.96 11.87
CA ALA A 209 -10.66 7.11 11.30
C ALA A 209 -10.26 8.57 11.05
N GLU A 210 -9.02 8.91 11.39
CA GLU A 210 -8.30 10.10 10.95
C GLU A 210 -7.16 9.67 10.01
N VAL A 211 -7.27 10.02 8.73
CA VAL A 211 -6.28 9.70 7.69
C VAL A 211 -5.66 10.99 7.18
N VAL A 212 -4.35 11.15 7.35
CA VAL A 212 -3.67 12.43 7.10
C VAL A 212 -2.38 12.21 6.32
N ASN A 213 -2.08 13.09 5.38
CA ASN A 213 -0.83 13.06 4.61
C ASN A 213 -0.51 11.68 4.02
N THR A 214 -1.52 10.92 3.62
CA THR A 214 -1.37 9.53 3.19
C THR A 214 -1.58 9.40 1.69
N GLU A 215 -0.66 8.69 1.03
CA GLU A 215 -0.82 8.25 -0.35
C GLU A 215 -1.51 6.89 -0.37
N ILE A 216 -2.66 6.80 -1.07
CA ILE A 216 -3.36 5.54 -1.33
C ILE A 216 -3.55 5.44 -2.84
N SER A 217 -2.77 4.58 -3.47
CA SER A 217 -2.62 4.68 -4.92
C SER A 217 -2.53 3.33 -5.63
N ASN A 218 -2.94 3.34 -6.89
CA ASN A 218 -2.75 2.26 -7.83
C ASN A 218 -3.31 0.91 -7.37
N CYS A 219 -4.63 0.85 -7.07
CA CYS A 219 -5.32 -0.38 -6.68
C CYS A 219 -6.28 -0.84 -7.78
N ALA A 220 -6.40 -2.16 -7.99
CA ALA A 220 -7.17 -2.72 -9.11
C ALA A 220 -8.68 -2.58 -8.94
N SER A 221 -9.17 -2.47 -7.70
CA SER A 221 -10.57 -2.15 -7.39
C SER A 221 -10.65 -0.74 -6.81
N TYR A 222 -10.85 -0.56 -5.53
CA TYR A 222 -10.90 0.76 -4.91
C TYR A 222 -9.64 1.06 -4.13
N CYS A 223 -9.09 2.28 -4.26
CA CYS A 223 -8.03 2.74 -3.36
C CYS A 223 -8.56 2.88 -1.93
N VAL A 224 -9.80 3.42 -1.78
CA VAL A 224 -10.47 3.58 -0.48
C VAL A 224 -11.90 3.05 -0.57
N TYR A 225 -12.25 2.18 0.38
CA TYR A 225 -13.61 1.65 0.57
C TYR A 225 -14.09 1.99 1.98
N LEU A 226 -15.21 2.72 2.10
CA LEU A 226 -15.79 3.19 3.36
C LEU A 226 -17.19 2.63 3.56
N SER A 227 -17.45 2.09 4.77
CA SER A 227 -18.78 1.57 5.11
C SER A 227 -19.00 1.61 6.64
N GLY A 228 -19.80 2.56 7.11
CA GLY A 228 -20.09 2.75 8.53
C GLY A 228 -18.94 3.36 9.35
N GLY A 229 -19.28 4.32 10.18
CA GLY A 229 -18.34 5.05 11.04
C GLY A 229 -18.02 6.46 10.55
N THR A 230 -17.12 7.13 11.25
CA THR A 230 -16.74 8.53 10.99
C THR A 230 -15.32 8.57 10.41
N HIS A 231 -15.17 9.09 9.20
CA HIS A 231 -13.90 9.12 8.50
C HIS A 231 -13.50 10.56 8.16
N ASN A 232 -12.33 10.98 8.61
CA ASN A 232 -11.77 12.29 8.31
C ASN A 232 -10.47 12.15 7.52
N PHE A 233 -10.51 12.54 6.25
CA PHE A 233 -9.38 12.50 5.33
C PHE A 233 -8.86 13.92 5.12
N VAL A 234 -7.59 14.17 5.46
CA VAL A 234 -6.97 15.50 5.33
C VAL A 234 -5.64 15.40 4.60
N HIS A 235 -5.48 16.17 3.53
CA HIS A 235 -4.25 16.20 2.74
C HIS A 235 -3.82 14.81 2.24
N ASN A 236 -4.74 14.03 1.66
CA ASN A 236 -4.40 12.71 1.12
C ASN A 236 -4.35 12.73 -0.42
N THR A 237 -3.50 11.90 -0.98
CA THR A 237 -3.49 11.60 -2.41
C THR A 237 -4.10 10.22 -2.63
N ILE A 238 -5.29 10.17 -3.25
CA ILE A 238 -6.02 8.95 -3.57
C ILE A 238 -6.11 8.86 -5.08
N ALA A 239 -5.26 8.01 -5.68
CA ALA A 239 -5.03 8.02 -7.13
C ALA A 239 -5.09 6.61 -7.74
N SER A 240 -6.12 6.37 -8.58
CA SER A 240 -6.34 5.05 -9.19
C SER A 240 -5.96 5.02 -10.68
N TYR A 241 -4.72 4.64 -10.96
CA TYR A 241 -4.19 4.45 -12.32
C TYR A 241 -3.86 2.98 -12.63
N PHE A 242 -4.39 2.05 -11.87
CA PHE A 242 -4.13 0.63 -12.06
C PHE A 242 -4.51 0.17 -13.48
N GLY A 243 -3.55 -0.45 -14.18
CA GLY A 243 -3.75 -0.91 -15.56
C GLY A 243 -3.70 0.19 -16.62
N TYR A 244 -3.40 1.44 -16.29
CA TYR A 244 -3.26 2.55 -17.22
C TYR A 244 -1.79 2.98 -17.34
N PRO A 245 -1.27 3.18 -18.55
CA PRO A 245 -1.73 2.79 -19.90
C PRO A 245 -1.31 1.36 -20.31
N TYR A 246 -1.53 0.32 -19.58
CA TYR A 246 -1.14 -1.10 -19.76
C TYR A 246 0.17 -1.54 -19.09
N THR A 247 0.69 -0.74 -18.17
CA THR A 247 1.99 -0.99 -17.52
C THR A 247 1.91 -1.60 -16.12
N THR A 248 0.70 -1.76 -15.58
CA THR A 248 0.54 -2.39 -14.25
C THR A 248 0.59 -3.89 -14.35
N ILE A 249 1.52 -4.50 -13.64
CA ILE A 249 1.67 -5.96 -13.56
C ILE A 249 0.80 -6.47 -12.41
N ASN A 250 -0.15 -7.33 -12.74
CA ASN A 250 -1.01 -8.01 -11.79
C ASN A 250 -0.82 -9.52 -11.90
N ILE A 251 -0.20 -10.13 -10.91
CA ILE A 251 0.11 -11.57 -10.89
C ILE A 251 -1.12 -12.47 -10.67
N HIS A 252 -2.24 -11.90 -10.24
CA HIS A 252 -3.48 -12.64 -10.01
C HIS A 252 -4.49 -12.55 -11.15
N ASN A 253 -4.12 -11.99 -12.31
CA ASN A 253 -5.00 -11.83 -13.48
C ASN A 253 -6.41 -11.31 -13.16
N ASN A 254 -6.52 -10.44 -12.15
CA ASN A 254 -7.80 -9.82 -11.81
C ASN A 254 -8.27 -8.95 -12.97
N ILE A 255 -9.45 -9.22 -13.48
CA ILE A 255 -10.06 -8.43 -14.55
C ILE A 255 -10.31 -7.02 -14.01
N LEU A 256 -9.77 -6.02 -14.69
CA LEU A 256 -10.06 -4.62 -14.38
C LEU A 256 -11.56 -4.38 -14.63
N ARG A 257 -12.27 -4.01 -13.60
CA ARG A 257 -13.68 -3.65 -13.71
C ARG A 257 -13.80 -2.26 -14.34
N GLU A 258 -14.75 -2.08 -15.22
CA GLU A 258 -14.99 -0.78 -15.86
C GLU A 258 -15.58 0.27 -14.90
N ASP A 259 -16.19 -0.16 -13.81
CA ASP A 259 -16.89 0.64 -12.80
C ASP A 259 -16.03 0.99 -11.56
N VAL A 260 -14.71 0.82 -11.64
CA VAL A 260 -13.80 1.06 -10.51
C VAL A 260 -13.57 2.56 -10.30
N ALA A 261 -13.61 3.01 -9.06
CA ALA A 261 -13.31 4.38 -8.66
C ALA A 261 -12.18 4.41 -7.62
N ALA A 262 -11.54 5.57 -7.44
CA ALA A 262 -10.53 5.71 -6.39
C ALA A 262 -11.16 5.61 -4.99
N VAL A 263 -12.34 6.18 -4.79
CA VAL A 263 -13.08 6.17 -3.52
C VAL A 263 -14.48 5.60 -3.74
N TYR A 264 -14.82 4.60 -2.94
CA TYR A 264 -16.15 4.01 -2.89
C TYR A 264 -16.71 4.14 -1.47
N ILE A 265 -17.84 4.83 -1.34
CA ILE A 265 -18.54 5.05 -0.08
C ILE A 265 -19.88 4.35 -0.14
N ASN A 266 -20.11 3.49 0.84
CA ASN A 266 -21.26 2.64 0.88
C ASN A 266 -21.95 2.75 2.25
N ASN A 267 -23.27 2.64 2.25
CA ASN A 267 -24.10 2.59 3.44
C ASN A 267 -25.30 1.66 3.22
N LEU A 268 -25.03 0.45 2.74
CA LEU A 268 -26.05 -0.48 2.26
C LEU A 268 -26.72 -1.30 3.38
N SER A 269 -26.15 -1.34 4.59
CA SER A 269 -26.63 -2.20 5.67
C SER A 269 -27.11 -1.39 6.87
N LYS A 270 -28.35 -1.64 7.30
CA LYS A 270 -28.91 -1.07 8.55
C LYS A 270 -28.20 -1.55 9.81
N ASN A 271 -27.39 -2.62 9.72
CA ASN A 271 -26.62 -3.16 10.84
C ASN A 271 -25.26 -2.45 11.00
N MET A 272 -24.90 -1.53 10.09
CA MET A 272 -23.71 -0.71 10.19
C MET A 272 -24.05 0.64 10.80
N ALA A 273 -23.03 1.31 11.39
CA ALA A 273 -23.17 2.70 11.77
C ALA A 273 -23.42 3.57 10.55
N PRO A 274 -24.06 4.76 10.70
CA PRO A 274 -24.10 5.76 9.64
C PRO A 274 -22.67 6.06 9.14
N THR A 275 -22.52 6.26 7.84
CA THR A 275 -21.23 6.63 7.24
C THR A 275 -21.14 8.14 7.19
N ILE A 276 -20.18 8.71 7.93
CA ILE A 276 -19.86 10.14 7.94
C ILE A 276 -18.46 10.30 7.38
N SER A 277 -18.30 10.99 6.26
CA SER A 277 -17.00 11.09 5.60
C SER A 277 -16.67 12.53 5.20
N SER A 278 -15.52 13.02 5.62
CA SER A 278 -15.02 14.35 5.27
C SER A 278 -13.69 14.25 4.56
N PHE A 279 -13.55 14.98 3.45
CA PHE A 279 -12.32 15.05 2.65
C PHE A 279 -11.89 16.52 2.53
N TYR A 280 -10.77 16.86 3.12
CA TYR A 280 -10.20 18.22 3.11
C TYR A 280 -8.83 18.19 2.45
N ASN A 281 -8.64 19.07 1.48
CA ASN A 281 -7.36 19.25 0.79
C ASN A 281 -6.81 17.94 0.20
N CYS A 282 -7.68 17.05 -0.27
CA CYS A 282 -7.30 15.79 -0.87
C CYS A 282 -7.21 15.90 -2.40
N ILE A 283 -6.42 15.02 -3.01
CA ILE A 283 -6.49 14.71 -4.43
C ILE A 283 -7.23 13.39 -4.56
N ILE A 284 -8.34 13.36 -5.30
CA ILE A 284 -9.07 12.13 -5.62
C ILE A 284 -9.20 12.06 -7.14
N THR A 285 -8.38 11.21 -7.77
CA THR A 285 -8.28 11.16 -9.23
C THR A 285 -7.91 9.76 -9.71
N GLY A 286 -7.83 9.57 -11.02
CA GLY A 286 -7.43 8.32 -11.65
C GLY A 286 -7.70 8.30 -13.14
N ALA A 287 -7.51 7.13 -13.75
CA ALA A 287 -7.74 6.94 -15.18
C ALA A 287 -9.23 7.02 -15.59
N ARG A 288 -10.15 6.87 -14.65
CA ARG A 288 -11.61 6.89 -14.91
C ARG A 288 -12.17 8.31 -14.85
N LYS A 289 -13.32 8.53 -15.51
CA LYS A 289 -14.02 9.82 -15.49
C LYS A 289 -14.57 10.16 -14.11
N ASN A 290 -15.08 9.14 -13.39
CA ASN A 290 -15.60 9.29 -12.04
C ASN A 290 -14.78 8.46 -11.06
N ASN A 291 -14.10 9.12 -10.13
CA ASN A 291 -13.28 8.49 -9.11
C ASN A 291 -13.87 8.55 -7.70
N VAL A 292 -15.13 9.03 -7.56
CA VAL A 292 -15.87 8.97 -6.30
C VAL A 292 -17.25 8.37 -6.56
N VAL A 293 -17.54 7.25 -5.92
CA VAL A 293 -18.83 6.57 -5.98
C VAL A 293 -19.50 6.61 -4.62
N LEU A 294 -20.71 7.15 -4.57
CA LEU A 294 -21.58 7.13 -3.41
C LEU A 294 -22.68 6.09 -3.65
N ALA A 295 -22.52 4.89 -3.10
CA ALA A 295 -23.51 3.82 -3.17
C ALA A 295 -24.40 3.85 -1.91
N THR A 296 -25.26 4.85 -1.82
CA THR A 296 -26.08 5.12 -0.63
C THR A 296 -27.56 5.05 -0.95
N PRO A 297 -28.21 3.87 -0.92
CA PRO A 297 -29.64 3.79 -1.12
C PRO A 297 -30.45 4.37 0.06
N LEU A 298 -29.82 4.72 1.16
CA LEU A 298 -30.42 5.24 2.38
C LEU A 298 -29.82 6.62 2.71
N PRO A 299 -30.40 7.73 2.20
CA PRO A 299 -29.86 9.09 2.40
C PRO A 299 -29.66 9.46 3.88
N ASP A 300 -30.51 8.95 4.78
CA ASP A 300 -30.46 9.23 6.22
C ASP A 300 -29.24 8.59 6.94
N TYR A 301 -28.44 7.79 6.24
CA TYR A 301 -27.31 7.07 6.79
C TYR A 301 -25.95 7.53 6.25
N TYR A 302 -25.94 8.57 5.42
CA TYR A 302 -24.71 9.15 4.89
C TYR A 302 -24.67 10.67 5.10
N GLU A 303 -23.56 11.13 5.67
CA GLU A 303 -23.17 12.55 5.72
C GLU A 303 -21.79 12.70 5.08
N GLY A 304 -21.60 13.73 4.28
CA GLY A 304 -20.35 13.94 3.58
C GLY A 304 -19.98 15.41 3.41
N GLU A 305 -18.70 15.71 3.48
CA GLU A 305 -18.15 17.02 3.13
C GLU A 305 -16.86 16.86 2.32
N PHE A 306 -16.79 17.55 1.17
CA PHE A 306 -15.61 17.64 0.32
C PHE A 306 -15.23 19.11 0.19
N ARG A 307 -14.03 19.50 0.67
CA ARG A 307 -13.61 20.90 0.68
C ARG A 307 -12.12 21.08 0.36
N GLY A 308 -11.84 21.99 -0.57
CA GLY A 308 -10.47 22.33 -0.95
C GLY A 308 -9.75 21.20 -1.69
N ASN A 309 -10.48 20.30 -2.34
CA ASN A 309 -9.92 19.13 -2.99
C ASN A 309 -9.74 19.35 -4.50
N TYR A 310 -8.85 18.56 -5.10
CA TYR A 310 -8.82 18.31 -6.54
C TYR A 310 -9.54 17.00 -6.81
N LEU A 311 -10.64 17.04 -7.58
CA LEU A 311 -11.55 15.91 -7.77
C LEU A 311 -11.74 15.58 -9.25
N ARG A 312 -11.51 14.34 -9.64
CA ARG A 312 -12.02 13.78 -10.90
C ARG A 312 -13.30 13.00 -10.60
N ALA A 313 -14.42 13.72 -10.56
CA ALA A 313 -15.73 13.20 -10.21
C ALA A 313 -16.80 13.93 -10.99
N ASP A 314 -18.00 13.30 -11.10
CA ASP A 314 -19.15 13.92 -11.74
C ASP A 314 -19.92 14.88 -10.79
N SER A 315 -20.97 15.50 -11.32
CA SER A 315 -21.78 16.52 -10.63
C SER A 315 -22.58 16.00 -9.42
N LEU A 316 -22.63 14.69 -9.18
CA LEU A 316 -23.39 14.12 -8.04
C LEU A 316 -22.80 14.55 -6.67
N LEU A 317 -21.56 14.99 -6.64
CA LEU A 317 -20.91 15.48 -5.43
C LEU A 317 -21.20 16.94 -5.10
N GLU A 318 -21.82 17.72 -5.97
CA GLU A 318 -22.06 19.17 -5.76
C GLU A 318 -22.84 19.47 -4.48
N THR A 319 -23.72 18.59 -4.06
CA THR A 319 -24.51 18.73 -2.82
C THR A 319 -23.65 18.69 -1.56
N PHE A 320 -22.51 18.00 -1.61
CA PHE A 320 -21.60 17.83 -0.48
C PHE A 320 -20.29 18.62 -0.66
N ALA A 321 -20.09 19.24 -1.83
CA ALA A 321 -18.81 19.79 -2.24
C ALA A 321 -18.76 21.33 -2.07
N LYS A 322 -17.69 21.82 -1.44
CA LYS A 322 -17.43 23.27 -1.25
C LYS A 322 -15.99 23.60 -1.65
N HIS A 323 -15.83 24.61 -2.50
CA HIS A 323 -14.50 25.12 -2.88
C HIS A 323 -13.55 24.04 -3.41
N ASN A 324 -14.03 23.10 -4.20
CA ASN A 324 -13.21 22.10 -4.86
C ASN A 324 -12.87 22.53 -6.28
N VAL A 325 -11.75 22.02 -6.79
CA VAL A 325 -11.36 22.10 -8.21
C VAL A 325 -11.65 20.76 -8.86
N TYR A 326 -12.45 20.79 -9.92
CA TYR A 326 -12.78 19.58 -10.67
C TYR A 326 -11.81 19.38 -11.83
N ALA A 327 -11.39 18.13 -12.03
CA ALA A 327 -10.51 17.77 -13.11
C ALA A 327 -11.15 18.03 -14.48
N SER A 328 -10.37 18.64 -15.35
CA SER A 328 -10.69 18.77 -16.78
C SER A 328 -10.09 17.61 -17.58
N ASP A 329 -10.66 17.30 -18.74
CA ASP A 329 -10.07 16.33 -19.67
C ASP A 329 -8.73 16.80 -20.25
N SER A 330 -8.43 18.10 -20.12
CA SER A 330 -7.14 18.70 -20.49
C SER A 330 -6.05 18.56 -19.40
N ASP A 331 -6.40 18.11 -18.19
CA ASP A 331 -5.44 17.98 -17.09
C ASP A 331 -4.59 16.71 -17.25
N THR A 332 -3.47 16.85 -17.92
CA THR A 332 -2.57 15.72 -18.23
C THR A 332 -1.43 15.56 -17.23
N MET A 333 -1.13 16.60 -16.44
CA MET A 333 0.06 16.66 -15.57
C MET A 333 -0.31 16.94 -14.11
N VAL A 334 -1.09 16.04 -13.49
CA VAL A 334 -1.37 16.16 -12.05
C VAL A 334 -0.16 15.74 -11.22
N PHE A 335 0.51 14.67 -11.60
CA PHE A 335 1.62 14.04 -10.91
C PHE A 335 2.86 13.94 -11.81
N ARG A 336 4.03 13.80 -11.21
CA ARG A 336 5.30 13.63 -11.93
C ARG A 336 5.32 12.36 -12.76
N ASN A 337 4.78 11.25 -12.23
CA ASN A 337 4.72 9.98 -12.96
C ASN A 337 3.64 9.05 -12.41
N ILE A 338 2.73 8.58 -13.28
CA ILE A 338 1.57 7.75 -12.92
C ILE A 338 1.69 6.29 -13.36
N TYR A 339 2.84 5.86 -13.83
CA TYR A 339 3.07 4.50 -14.32
C TYR A 339 4.51 4.03 -14.09
N TYR A 340 4.76 2.75 -14.33
CA TYR A 340 6.11 2.21 -14.41
C TYR A 340 6.57 2.22 -15.87
N LEU A 341 7.61 3.00 -16.17
CA LEU A 341 8.27 3.01 -17.48
C LEU A 341 9.49 2.10 -17.43
N TYR A 342 9.36 0.96 -18.09
CA TYR A 342 10.39 -0.04 -18.21
C TYR A 342 11.69 0.48 -18.85
N GLU A 343 11.57 1.16 -20.00
CA GLU A 343 12.70 1.67 -20.76
C GLU A 343 13.49 2.77 -20.04
N GLU A 344 12.84 3.51 -19.13
CA GLU A 344 13.43 4.63 -18.41
C GLU A 344 13.67 4.32 -16.93
N TYR A 345 13.35 3.12 -16.45
CA TYR A 345 13.37 2.73 -15.03
C TYR A 345 12.63 3.70 -14.10
N LYS A 346 11.64 4.41 -14.63
CA LYS A 346 10.83 5.34 -13.86
C LYS A 346 9.72 4.59 -13.14
N TYR A 347 9.63 4.84 -11.83
CA TYR A 347 8.59 4.30 -10.98
C TYR A 347 7.47 5.31 -10.79
N TYR A 348 6.31 4.85 -10.32
CA TYR A 348 5.22 5.71 -9.88
C TYR A 348 5.72 6.79 -8.92
N ASP A 349 5.42 8.05 -9.25
CA ASP A 349 5.71 9.22 -8.42
C ASP A 349 4.49 10.13 -8.38
N PHE A 350 3.72 10.03 -7.30
CA PHE A 350 2.50 10.81 -7.09
C PHE A 350 2.77 12.18 -6.43
N GLN A 351 4.01 12.64 -6.41
CA GLN A 351 4.31 14.04 -6.12
C GLN A 351 3.79 14.92 -7.25
N LEU A 352 3.44 16.17 -6.90
CA LEU A 352 2.85 17.09 -7.87
C LEU A 352 3.83 17.46 -8.98
N ASP A 353 3.31 17.51 -10.21
CA ASP A 353 4.01 18.14 -11.32
C ASP A 353 4.05 19.67 -11.17
N SER A 354 4.99 20.32 -11.86
CA SER A 354 5.12 21.77 -11.87
C SER A 354 3.89 22.50 -12.41
N LEU A 355 3.13 21.84 -13.28
CA LEU A 355 1.90 22.34 -13.90
C LEU A 355 0.62 21.75 -13.24
N SER A 356 0.76 21.07 -12.12
CA SER A 356 -0.37 20.42 -11.48
C SER A 356 -1.50 21.40 -11.11
N PRO A 357 -2.75 21.12 -11.52
CA PRO A 357 -3.91 21.94 -11.14
C PRO A 357 -4.29 21.76 -9.66
N ALA A 358 -3.69 20.82 -8.94
CA ALA A 358 -3.90 20.60 -7.52
C ALA A 358 -3.05 21.53 -6.62
N ARG A 359 -2.21 22.39 -7.24
CA ARG A 359 -1.37 23.34 -6.51
C ARG A 359 -2.16 24.56 -6.03
N ALA A 360 -1.87 25.00 -4.82
CA ALA A 360 -2.40 26.21 -4.19
C ALA A 360 -3.94 26.31 -4.20
N ILE A 361 -4.63 25.18 -4.04
CA ILE A 361 -6.12 25.14 -4.00
C ILE A 361 -6.66 24.78 -2.62
N GLY A 362 -5.80 24.29 -1.73
CA GLY A 362 -6.20 23.76 -0.43
C GLY A 362 -6.68 24.84 0.53
N ASP A 363 -7.53 24.41 1.47
CA ASP A 363 -8.01 25.25 2.57
C ASP A 363 -6.91 25.45 3.62
N SER A 364 -6.62 26.71 3.96
CA SER A 364 -5.55 27.07 4.89
C SER A 364 -5.81 26.63 6.32
N VAL A 365 -7.08 26.47 6.74
CA VAL A 365 -7.43 26.06 8.11
C VAL A 365 -7.00 24.61 8.34
N ALA A 366 -7.20 23.73 7.37
CA ALA A 366 -6.72 22.36 7.44
C ALA A 366 -5.18 22.27 7.50
N ALA A 367 -4.49 23.13 6.75
CA ALA A 367 -3.02 23.22 6.77
C ALA A 367 -2.45 23.72 8.10
N LEU A 368 -3.16 24.57 8.83
CA LEU A 368 -2.74 25.01 10.18
C LEU A 368 -2.68 23.84 11.17
N LYS A 369 -3.60 22.89 11.05
CA LYS A 369 -3.62 21.67 11.90
C LYS A 369 -2.51 20.70 11.52
N TYR A 370 -2.15 20.61 10.22
CA TYR A 370 -1.15 19.70 9.68
C TYR A 370 -0.14 20.48 8.82
N PRO A 371 0.79 21.22 9.46
CA PRO A 371 1.63 22.20 8.78
C PRO A 371 2.76 21.61 7.93
N TYR A 372 2.97 20.31 7.98
CA TYR A 372 3.97 19.60 7.18
C TYR A 372 3.30 18.53 6.33
N ASP A 373 3.86 18.29 5.18
CA ASP A 373 3.45 17.21 4.29
C ASP A 373 4.09 15.85 4.67
N ARG A 374 3.84 14.79 3.87
CA ARG A 374 4.39 13.46 4.11
C ARG A 374 5.93 13.42 4.09
N LEU A 375 6.58 14.32 3.36
CA LEU A 375 8.04 14.39 3.24
C LEU A 375 8.66 15.36 4.27
N GLY A 376 7.84 15.96 5.15
CA GLY A 376 8.30 16.94 6.12
C GLY A 376 8.45 18.35 5.54
N ILE A 377 7.95 18.59 4.33
CA ILE A 377 7.94 19.90 3.68
C ILE A 377 6.84 20.75 4.33
N ARG A 378 7.20 21.97 4.70
CA ARG A 378 6.25 22.90 5.30
C ARG A 378 5.24 23.38 4.26
N ARG A 379 3.95 23.24 4.57
CA ARG A 379 2.86 23.73 3.71
C ARG A 379 2.83 25.26 3.65
N LYS A 380 2.52 25.75 2.47
CA LYS A 380 2.37 27.19 2.19
C LYS A 380 1.11 27.75 2.85
N SER A 381 0.98 29.08 2.89
CA SER A 381 -0.23 29.76 3.38
C SER A 381 -1.48 29.38 2.59
N GLN A 382 -1.34 29.15 1.29
CA GLN A 382 -2.30 28.49 0.44
C GLN A 382 -1.70 27.14 0.03
N PRO A 383 -2.07 26.06 0.73
CA PRO A 383 -1.42 24.77 0.54
C PRO A 383 -1.84 24.11 -0.74
N ASP A 384 -1.02 23.20 -1.20
CA ASP A 384 -1.38 22.28 -2.27
C ASP A 384 -2.37 21.23 -1.73
N ALA A 385 -3.23 20.69 -2.59
CA ALA A 385 -4.00 19.50 -2.27
C ALA A 385 -3.12 18.26 -2.36
N GLY A 386 -3.48 17.23 -1.56
CA GLY A 386 -2.73 15.97 -1.52
C GLY A 386 -1.71 15.88 -0.40
N CYS A 387 -1.04 14.73 -0.33
CA CYS A 387 -0.08 14.40 0.72
C CYS A 387 1.33 14.96 0.48
N TYR A 388 1.57 15.60 -0.65
CA TYR A 388 2.84 16.20 -1.04
C TYR A 388 2.64 17.69 -1.37
N GLU A 389 3.47 18.53 -0.78
CA GLU A 389 3.57 19.95 -1.15
C GLU A 389 4.60 20.07 -2.28
N TYR A 390 4.28 20.86 -3.32
CA TYR A 390 5.20 21.10 -4.42
C TYR A 390 6.35 21.99 -3.99
N GLU A 391 7.57 21.53 -4.15
CA GLU A 391 8.80 22.33 -4.06
C GLU A 391 9.36 22.64 -5.44
N ILE A 392 9.88 23.86 -5.59
CA ILE A 392 10.53 24.36 -6.81
C ILE A 392 11.93 23.79 -6.92
#